data_2ef053b597636cfa9c7ee4982d7cc8ef
#
_entry.id   2ef053b597636cfa9c7ee4982d7cc8ef
#
_cell.length_a   1.000
_cell.length_b   1.000
_cell.length_c   1.000
_cell.angle_alpha   90.00
_cell.angle_beta   90.00
_cell.angle_gamma   90.00
#
_symmetry.space_group_name_H-M   'P 1'
#
loop_
_entity.id
_entity.type
_entity.pdbx_description
1 polymer ?
#
loop_
_entity_poly.entity_id
_entity_poly.type
_entity_poly.pdbx_seq_one_letter_code
_entity_poly.pdbx_strand_id
1 'polypeptide(L)'
;MPMHRHMLVFGMGYTASRLADSLRESGWHVTGTRRMSGGDAIAFDDEAAVCAAIENATHILSSVPPNGEGGDPVLLKYGDRIARGDVAWLGYLSSTGVYGDTGGAWVDESAAIGEGRRTARADADLAWQALRHDVAVFRLPGIYGPGRSALERVEDGKAHRIDMPAQIFSRVHVDDIVSAVIAAFDGPAGVYNVADDVPASQNDVIEYACDLLGQEWPPLMTLDGAGLSPMARGFYAENRRISNMKAKRLLGWTPKYADYRQGLSALLAARAVI
;
A
#
# COMPACT_ATOMS: atom_id res chain seq x y z
N MET A 1 -5.76 -26.43 -21.50
CA MET A 1 -6.43 -25.16 -21.75
C MET A 1 -5.71 -24.10 -20.93
N PRO A 2 -5.41 -22.90 -21.42
CA PRO A 2 -4.87 -21.86 -20.55
C PRO A 2 -5.87 -21.61 -19.43
N MET A 3 -5.44 -21.74 -18.18
CA MET A 3 -6.27 -21.42 -17.03
C MET A 3 -6.76 -19.98 -17.17
N HIS A 4 -8.04 -19.77 -17.13
CA HIS A 4 -8.64 -18.42 -17.23
C HIS A 4 -8.25 -17.66 -15.95
N ARG A 5 -7.22 -16.80 -16.02
CA ARG A 5 -6.74 -16.02 -14.89
C ARG A 5 -7.67 -14.84 -14.67
N HIS A 6 -8.40 -14.86 -13.56
CA HIS A 6 -9.33 -13.82 -13.20
C HIS A 6 -9.02 -13.28 -11.79
N MET A 7 -8.69 -11.99 -11.72
CA MET A 7 -8.48 -11.25 -10.47
C MET A 7 -9.74 -10.47 -10.11
N LEU A 8 -10.29 -10.71 -8.92
CA LEU A 8 -11.26 -9.83 -8.29
C LEU A 8 -10.53 -8.90 -7.31
N VAL A 9 -10.71 -7.58 -7.45
CA VAL A 9 -10.12 -6.58 -6.57
C VAL A 9 -11.20 -5.82 -5.82
N PHE A 10 -11.27 -6.01 -4.51
CA PHE A 10 -12.08 -5.17 -3.66
C PHE A 10 -11.39 -3.82 -3.44
N GLY A 11 -12.04 -2.72 -3.90
CA GLY A 11 -11.54 -1.37 -3.76
C GLY A 11 -10.54 -0.95 -4.84
N MET A 12 -11.04 -0.48 -5.98
CA MET A 12 -10.24 0.05 -7.09
C MET A 12 -9.72 1.46 -6.78
N GLY A 13 -8.79 1.53 -5.79
CA GLY A 13 -8.03 2.73 -5.44
C GLY A 13 -6.72 2.84 -6.22
N TYR A 14 -5.84 3.77 -5.80
CA TYR A 14 -4.58 4.09 -6.47
C TYR A 14 -3.69 2.86 -6.77
N THR A 15 -3.36 2.08 -5.74
CA THR A 15 -2.52 0.88 -5.89
C THR A 15 -3.23 -0.23 -6.66
N ALA A 16 -4.51 -0.45 -6.34
CA ALA A 16 -5.30 -1.50 -6.97
C ALA A 16 -5.53 -1.25 -8.47
N SER A 17 -5.75 0.01 -8.88
CA SER A 17 -5.85 0.35 -10.30
C SER A 17 -4.54 0.09 -11.04
N ARG A 18 -3.40 0.44 -10.43
CA ARG A 18 -2.09 0.17 -11.02
C ARG A 18 -1.80 -1.32 -11.19
N LEU A 19 -2.19 -2.14 -10.20
CA LEU A 19 -2.11 -3.61 -10.31
C LEU A 19 -3.03 -4.13 -11.41
N ALA A 20 -4.28 -3.64 -11.47
CA ALA A 20 -5.25 -4.06 -12.46
C ALA A 20 -4.75 -3.80 -13.89
N ASP A 21 -4.15 -2.63 -14.14
CA ASP A 21 -3.59 -2.27 -15.44
C ASP A 21 -2.44 -3.22 -15.84
N SER A 22 -1.50 -3.46 -14.92
CA SER A 22 -0.38 -4.41 -15.13
C SER A 22 -0.86 -5.84 -15.40
N LEU A 23 -1.90 -6.28 -14.71
CA LEU A 23 -2.48 -7.62 -14.93
C LEU A 23 -3.20 -7.71 -16.28
N ARG A 24 -3.98 -6.68 -16.67
CA ARG A 24 -4.64 -6.62 -17.98
C ARG A 24 -3.64 -6.64 -19.13
N GLU A 25 -2.54 -5.89 -19.03
CA GLU A 25 -1.43 -5.93 -19.99
C GLU A 25 -0.82 -7.33 -20.13
N SER A 26 -0.87 -8.13 -19.04
CA SER A 26 -0.44 -9.53 -19.00
C SER A 26 -1.54 -10.53 -19.39
N GLY A 27 -2.67 -10.06 -19.91
CA GLY A 27 -3.77 -10.90 -20.41
C GLY A 27 -4.71 -11.46 -19.35
N TRP A 28 -4.71 -10.89 -18.14
CA TRP A 28 -5.67 -11.27 -17.08
C TRP A 28 -7.02 -10.58 -17.28
N HIS A 29 -8.07 -11.28 -16.96
CA HIS A 29 -9.35 -10.64 -16.67
C HIS A 29 -9.32 -10.03 -15.27
N VAL A 30 -9.71 -8.75 -15.14
CA VAL A 30 -9.72 -8.06 -13.84
C VAL A 30 -11.07 -7.40 -13.62
N THR A 31 -11.78 -7.83 -12.60
CA THR A 31 -13.00 -7.20 -12.08
C THR A 31 -12.67 -6.43 -10.80
N GLY A 32 -13.12 -5.20 -10.70
CA GLY A 32 -12.92 -4.39 -9.50
C GLY A 32 -14.24 -4.00 -8.83
N THR A 33 -14.18 -3.64 -7.54
CA THR A 33 -15.33 -3.04 -6.85
C THR A 33 -15.04 -1.58 -6.50
N ARG A 34 -16.10 -0.76 -6.50
CA ARG A 34 -16.12 0.63 -6.01
C ARG A 34 -17.40 0.87 -5.19
N ARG A 35 -17.47 1.99 -4.48
CA ARG A 35 -18.70 2.39 -3.76
C ARG A 35 -19.90 2.50 -4.70
N MET A 36 -19.68 3.04 -5.89
CA MET A 36 -20.67 3.07 -6.97
C MET A 36 -20.08 2.39 -8.21
N SER A 37 -20.95 1.77 -9.01
CA SER A 37 -20.57 1.18 -10.29
C SER A 37 -20.06 2.26 -11.26
N GLY A 38 -19.12 1.91 -12.14
CA GLY A 38 -18.59 2.80 -13.16
C GLY A 38 -17.38 2.21 -13.87
N GLY A 39 -17.29 2.36 -15.19
CA GLY A 39 -16.29 1.67 -16.00
C GLY A 39 -16.41 0.15 -15.81
N ASP A 40 -15.28 -0.52 -15.58
CA ASP A 40 -15.21 -1.97 -15.35
C ASP A 40 -15.43 -2.37 -13.87
N ALA A 41 -15.84 -1.42 -13.01
CA ALA A 41 -16.03 -1.69 -11.59
C ALA A 41 -17.52 -1.88 -11.26
N ILE A 42 -17.81 -2.95 -10.52
CA ILE A 42 -19.14 -3.22 -9.95
C ILE A 42 -19.32 -2.47 -8.62
N ALA A 43 -20.57 -2.17 -8.26
CA ALA A 43 -20.83 -1.54 -6.97
C ALA A 43 -20.54 -2.53 -5.84
N PHE A 44 -19.86 -2.08 -4.80
CA PHE A 44 -19.56 -2.91 -3.63
C PHE A 44 -20.83 -3.48 -2.97
N ASP A 45 -21.92 -2.73 -3.03
CA ASP A 45 -23.20 -3.12 -2.42
C ASP A 45 -24.11 -3.93 -3.34
N ASP A 46 -23.76 -4.13 -4.61
CA ASP A 46 -24.43 -5.08 -5.50
C ASP A 46 -24.01 -6.51 -5.15
N GLU A 47 -24.70 -7.08 -4.16
CA GLU A 47 -24.35 -8.38 -3.60
C GLU A 47 -24.39 -9.49 -4.65
N ALA A 48 -25.35 -9.47 -5.57
CA ALA A 48 -25.47 -10.48 -6.61
C ALA A 48 -24.28 -10.46 -7.55
N ALA A 49 -23.89 -9.28 -8.03
CA ALA A 49 -22.74 -9.11 -8.93
C ALA A 49 -21.41 -9.44 -8.22
N VAL A 50 -21.23 -9.02 -6.96
CA VAL A 50 -20.01 -9.31 -6.19
C VAL A 50 -19.90 -10.81 -5.90
N CYS A 51 -20.99 -11.48 -5.52
CA CYS A 51 -20.99 -12.92 -5.28
C CYS A 51 -20.64 -13.70 -6.55
N ALA A 52 -21.21 -13.34 -7.69
CA ALA A 52 -20.85 -13.94 -8.97
C ALA A 52 -19.38 -13.70 -9.33
N ALA A 53 -18.83 -12.51 -9.01
CA ALA A 53 -17.43 -12.21 -9.23
C ALA A 53 -16.50 -13.03 -8.32
N ILE A 54 -16.88 -13.28 -7.06
CA ILE A 54 -16.14 -14.17 -6.13
C ILE A 54 -16.08 -15.60 -6.68
N GLU A 55 -17.22 -16.13 -7.15
CA GLU A 55 -17.34 -17.49 -7.68
C GLU A 55 -16.52 -17.72 -8.96
N ASN A 56 -16.34 -16.67 -9.77
CA ASN A 56 -15.58 -16.75 -11.02
C ASN A 56 -14.10 -16.37 -10.87
N ALA A 57 -13.70 -15.81 -9.72
CA ALA A 57 -12.33 -15.38 -9.50
C ALA A 57 -11.38 -16.54 -9.21
N THR A 58 -10.22 -16.54 -9.82
CA THR A 58 -9.09 -17.40 -9.42
C THR A 58 -8.22 -16.74 -8.36
N HIS A 59 -8.21 -15.40 -8.31
CA HIS A 59 -7.44 -14.61 -7.37
C HIS A 59 -8.31 -13.49 -6.81
N ILE A 60 -8.19 -13.24 -5.52
CA ILE A 60 -8.90 -12.15 -4.84
C ILE A 60 -7.91 -11.28 -4.08
N LEU A 61 -7.99 -9.96 -4.26
CA LEU A 61 -7.24 -8.97 -3.49
C LEU A 61 -8.20 -7.98 -2.84
N SER A 62 -8.03 -7.73 -1.54
CA SER A 62 -8.67 -6.58 -0.90
C SER A 62 -7.68 -5.44 -0.69
N SER A 63 -8.06 -4.25 -1.15
CA SER A 63 -7.39 -2.98 -0.87
C SER A 63 -8.29 -1.99 -0.13
N VAL A 64 -9.42 -2.47 0.38
CA VAL A 64 -10.38 -1.65 1.12
C VAL A 64 -9.86 -1.43 2.55
N PRO A 65 -9.76 -0.18 3.02
CA PRO A 65 -9.39 0.08 4.40
C PRO A 65 -10.53 -0.29 5.35
N PRO A 66 -10.23 -0.74 6.60
CA PRO A 66 -11.25 -0.95 7.61
C PRO A 66 -11.96 0.36 7.96
N ASN A 67 -13.20 0.26 8.39
CA ASN A 67 -13.95 1.37 8.98
C ASN A 67 -13.43 1.64 10.40
N GLY A 68 -13.48 2.89 10.85
CA GLY A 68 -12.91 3.29 12.13
C GLY A 68 -13.47 2.57 13.35
N GLU A 69 -14.73 2.11 13.30
CA GLU A 69 -15.44 1.48 14.42
C GLU A 69 -16.10 0.14 14.06
N GLY A 70 -16.09 -0.24 12.79
CA GLY A 70 -16.93 -1.35 12.30
C GLY A 70 -16.19 -2.55 11.71
N GLY A 71 -14.87 -2.63 11.82
CA GLY A 71 -14.10 -3.73 11.24
C GLY A 71 -13.86 -3.59 9.73
N ASP A 72 -13.43 -4.67 9.09
CA ASP A 72 -13.17 -4.68 7.64
C ASP A 72 -14.48 -4.90 6.87
N PRO A 73 -14.91 -3.96 6.00
CA PRO A 73 -16.20 -4.06 5.32
C PRO A 73 -16.30 -5.22 4.33
N VAL A 74 -15.17 -5.69 3.77
CA VAL A 74 -15.15 -6.84 2.87
C VAL A 74 -15.37 -8.12 3.66
N LEU A 75 -14.69 -8.27 4.79
CA LEU A 75 -14.86 -9.44 5.67
C LEU A 75 -16.25 -9.50 6.28
N LEU A 76 -16.78 -8.35 6.73
CA LEU A 76 -18.13 -8.28 7.30
C LEU A 76 -19.22 -8.71 6.32
N LYS A 77 -19.06 -8.35 5.04
CA LYS A 77 -20.12 -8.60 4.04
C LYS A 77 -19.90 -9.88 3.25
N TYR A 78 -18.65 -10.19 2.90
CA TYR A 78 -18.31 -11.26 1.97
C TYR A 78 -17.33 -12.30 2.55
N GLY A 79 -16.89 -12.14 3.79
CA GLY A 79 -15.85 -12.98 4.41
C GLY A 79 -16.18 -14.48 4.35
N ASP A 80 -17.38 -14.86 4.74
CA ASP A 80 -17.83 -16.26 4.68
C ASP A 80 -17.80 -16.87 3.28
N ARG A 81 -18.14 -16.07 2.28
CA ARG A 81 -18.13 -16.53 0.88
C ARG A 81 -16.71 -16.65 0.34
N ILE A 82 -15.85 -15.69 0.67
CA ILE A 82 -14.42 -15.73 0.33
C ILE A 82 -13.75 -16.93 1.01
N ALA A 83 -14.04 -17.17 2.29
CA ALA A 83 -13.46 -18.28 3.06
C ALA A 83 -13.79 -19.66 2.48
N ARG A 84 -15.01 -19.82 1.93
CA ARG A 84 -15.49 -21.07 1.32
C ARG A 84 -15.19 -21.17 -0.17
N GLY A 85 -14.74 -20.08 -0.80
CA GLY A 85 -14.46 -20.04 -2.22
C GLY A 85 -13.23 -20.86 -2.60
N ASP A 86 -13.26 -21.45 -3.78
CA ASP A 86 -12.11 -22.19 -4.35
C ASP A 86 -11.24 -21.24 -5.17
N VAL A 87 -10.61 -20.27 -4.47
CA VAL A 87 -9.66 -19.33 -5.09
C VAL A 87 -8.24 -19.83 -4.90
N ALA A 88 -7.44 -19.75 -5.95
CA ALA A 88 -6.04 -20.18 -5.93
C ALA A 88 -5.15 -19.24 -5.12
N TRP A 89 -5.54 -17.95 -4.98
CA TRP A 89 -4.77 -16.97 -4.24
C TRP A 89 -5.66 -15.91 -3.58
N LEU A 90 -5.32 -15.55 -2.37
CA LEU A 90 -6.03 -14.53 -1.59
C LEU A 90 -5.05 -13.54 -0.97
N GLY A 91 -5.25 -12.25 -1.18
CA GLY A 91 -4.39 -11.20 -0.68
C GLY A 91 -5.12 -10.02 -0.02
N TYR A 92 -4.41 -9.35 0.91
CA TYR A 92 -4.88 -8.15 1.59
C TYR A 92 -3.79 -7.07 1.66
N LEU A 93 -4.11 -5.84 1.23
CA LEU A 93 -3.23 -4.69 1.37
C LEU A 93 -3.43 -4.03 2.74
N SER A 94 -2.59 -4.40 3.68
CA SER A 94 -2.53 -3.86 5.03
C SER A 94 -1.63 -2.62 5.10
N SER A 95 -1.27 -2.19 6.30
CA SER A 95 -0.42 -1.02 6.55
C SER A 95 0.60 -1.31 7.63
N THR A 96 1.82 -0.77 7.49
CA THR A 96 2.83 -0.79 8.56
C THR A 96 2.43 0.03 9.79
N GLY A 97 1.32 0.79 9.70
CA GLY A 97 0.70 1.44 10.86
C GLY A 97 0.25 0.47 11.95
N VAL A 98 0.12 -0.83 11.66
CA VAL A 98 -0.21 -1.86 12.66
C VAL A 98 0.85 -2.03 13.74
N TYR A 99 2.11 -1.68 13.46
CA TYR A 99 3.22 -1.78 14.42
C TYR A 99 3.26 -0.66 15.47
N GLY A 100 2.55 0.46 15.24
CA GLY A 100 2.62 1.62 16.13
C GLY A 100 3.98 2.32 16.11
N ASP A 101 4.29 3.02 17.21
CA ASP A 101 5.58 3.68 17.40
C ASP A 101 6.61 2.71 17.98
N THR A 102 7.81 2.70 17.41
CA THR A 102 8.93 1.86 17.86
C THR A 102 10.16 2.68 18.23
N GLY A 103 10.00 4.00 18.39
CA GLY A 103 11.11 4.91 18.67
C GLY A 103 12.18 4.91 17.57
N GLY A 104 11.79 4.61 16.32
CA GLY A 104 12.70 4.53 15.19
C GLY A 104 13.45 3.20 15.04
N ALA A 105 13.11 2.17 15.81
CA ALA A 105 13.71 0.84 15.65
C ALA A 105 13.29 0.18 14.33
N TRP A 106 14.11 -0.76 13.88
CA TRP A 106 13.75 -1.66 12.79
C TRP A 106 12.73 -2.69 13.27
N VAL A 107 11.69 -2.91 12.48
CA VAL A 107 10.68 -3.94 12.71
C VAL A 107 10.53 -4.82 11.48
N ASP A 108 10.31 -6.10 11.72
CA ASP A 108 9.91 -7.09 10.72
C ASP A 108 8.52 -7.65 11.04
N GLU A 109 8.10 -8.66 10.31
CA GLU A 109 6.76 -9.24 10.42
C GLU A 109 6.51 -10.00 11.74
N SER A 110 7.55 -10.27 12.54
CA SER A 110 7.46 -10.89 13.86
C SER A 110 7.18 -9.88 14.98
N ALA A 111 7.33 -8.58 14.71
CA ALA A 111 7.07 -7.55 15.70
C ALA A 111 5.59 -7.52 16.12
N ALA A 112 5.35 -7.18 17.39
CA ALA A 112 4.00 -7.02 17.93
C ALA A 112 3.20 -5.97 17.13
N ILE A 113 1.91 -6.17 17.04
CA ILE A 113 0.96 -5.26 16.39
C ILE A 113 -0.20 -4.91 17.33
N GLY A 114 -0.91 -3.82 17.03
CA GLY A 114 -2.11 -3.43 17.79
C GLY A 114 -1.87 -2.37 18.84
N GLU A 115 -0.62 -2.00 19.15
CA GLU A 115 -0.30 -0.98 20.16
C GLU A 115 -0.34 0.47 19.61
N GLY A 116 -0.55 0.64 18.32
CA GLY A 116 -0.56 1.95 17.66
C GLY A 116 -1.93 2.63 17.69
N ARG A 117 -1.98 3.87 17.19
CA ARG A 117 -3.22 4.66 17.04
C ARG A 117 -4.23 4.08 16.05
N ARG A 118 -3.88 3.04 15.31
CA ARG A 118 -4.66 2.46 14.23
C ARG A 118 -5.10 1.03 14.57
N THR A 119 -5.75 0.85 15.73
CA THR A 119 -6.23 -0.46 16.19
C THR A 119 -7.11 -1.14 15.14
N ALA A 120 -8.05 -0.44 14.51
CA ALA A 120 -8.89 -1.00 13.43
C ALA A 120 -8.06 -1.58 12.26
N ARG A 121 -6.85 -1.04 11.98
CA ARG A 121 -5.94 -1.60 10.97
C ARG A 121 -5.31 -2.90 11.43
N ALA A 122 -4.93 -2.99 12.70
CA ALA A 122 -4.38 -4.20 13.28
C ALA A 122 -5.44 -5.30 13.38
N ASP A 123 -6.66 -4.93 13.78
CA ASP A 123 -7.79 -5.86 13.85
C ASP A 123 -8.13 -6.44 12.47
N ALA A 124 -8.17 -5.60 11.42
CA ALA A 124 -8.38 -6.06 10.05
C ALA A 124 -7.22 -6.95 9.54
N ASP A 125 -5.97 -6.59 9.85
CA ASP A 125 -4.77 -7.38 9.49
C ASP A 125 -4.88 -8.79 10.10
N LEU A 126 -5.22 -8.91 11.39
CA LEU A 126 -5.43 -10.18 12.07
C LEU A 126 -6.64 -10.94 11.54
N ALA A 127 -7.75 -10.25 11.26
CA ALA A 127 -8.96 -10.89 10.74
C ALA A 127 -8.73 -11.50 9.35
N TRP A 128 -7.99 -10.82 8.46
CA TRP A 128 -7.61 -11.40 7.17
C TRP A 128 -6.71 -12.61 7.33
N GLN A 129 -5.72 -12.59 8.25
CA GLN A 129 -4.87 -13.74 8.54
C GLN A 129 -5.68 -14.93 9.10
N ALA A 130 -6.71 -14.66 9.89
CA ALA A 130 -7.57 -15.68 10.48
C ALA A 130 -8.61 -16.26 9.50
N LEU A 131 -8.89 -15.57 8.38
CA LEU A 131 -9.92 -15.99 7.42
C LEU A 131 -9.59 -17.32 6.76
N ARG A 132 -8.35 -17.48 6.31
CA ARG A 132 -7.79 -18.69 5.70
C ARG A 132 -6.28 -18.75 5.97
N HIS A 133 -5.72 -19.95 6.03
CA HIS A 133 -4.29 -20.18 6.28
C HIS A 133 -3.37 -19.78 5.11
N ASP A 134 -3.93 -19.55 3.93
CA ASP A 134 -3.24 -19.27 2.67
C ASP A 134 -3.36 -17.80 2.22
N VAL A 135 -3.69 -16.90 3.14
CA VAL A 135 -3.77 -15.45 2.84
C VAL A 135 -2.37 -14.82 2.80
N ALA A 136 -2.11 -14.01 1.76
CA ALA A 136 -0.95 -13.14 1.68
C ALA A 136 -1.33 -11.72 2.15
N VAL A 137 -0.74 -11.25 3.23
CA VAL A 137 -0.97 -9.92 3.80
C VAL A 137 0.25 -9.03 3.54
N PHE A 138 0.02 -7.88 2.88
CA PHE A 138 1.09 -6.92 2.55
C PHE A 138 0.98 -5.70 3.44
N ARG A 139 1.93 -5.52 4.36
CA ARG A 139 2.02 -4.32 5.21
C ARG A 139 2.79 -3.24 4.48
N LEU A 140 2.08 -2.20 4.06
CA LEU A 140 2.57 -1.12 3.21
C LEU A 140 2.87 0.13 4.03
N PRO A 141 4.05 0.76 3.87
CA PRO A 141 4.37 2.05 4.47
C PRO A 141 3.82 3.22 3.64
N GLY A 142 4.52 4.35 3.62
CA GLY A 142 4.16 5.51 2.80
C GLY A 142 4.25 5.20 1.30
N ILE A 143 3.11 5.14 0.61
CA ILE A 143 3.03 4.83 -0.82
C ILE A 143 3.26 6.11 -1.63
N TYR A 144 4.16 6.06 -2.61
CA TYR A 144 4.37 7.13 -3.58
C TYR A 144 4.43 6.56 -5.03
N GLY A 145 4.37 7.46 -6.02
CA GLY A 145 4.43 7.11 -7.43
C GLY A 145 3.80 8.20 -8.30
N PRO A 146 3.45 7.92 -9.56
CA PRO A 146 2.88 8.91 -10.49
C PRO A 146 1.65 9.62 -9.89
N GLY A 147 1.64 10.96 -9.92
CA GLY A 147 0.56 11.80 -9.38
C GLY A 147 0.44 11.79 -7.84
N ARG A 148 1.37 11.14 -7.15
CA ARG A 148 1.37 11.02 -5.68
C ARG A 148 2.79 10.95 -5.15
N SER A 149 3.59 11.99 -5.36
CA SER A 149 4.98 12.02 -4.91
C SER A 149 5.35 13.36 -4.24
N ALA A 150 6.60 13.48 -3.83
CA ALA A 150 7.14 14.73 -3.33
C ALA A 150 7.26 15.78 -4.45
N LEU A 151 7.41 15.37 -5.72
CA LEU A 151 7.49 16.29 -6.85
C LEU A 151 6.21 17.11 -6.98
N GLU A 152 5.03 16.45 -7.01
CA GLU A 152 3.73 17.16 -7.07
C GLU A 152 3.53 18.06 -5.84
N ARG A 153 3.98 17.64 -4.66
CA ARG A 153 3.85 18.46 -3.45
C ARG A 153 4.68 19.73 -3.50
N VAL A 154 5.89 19.66 -4.09
CA VAL A 154 6.76 20.82 -4.30
C VAL A 154 6.13 21.75 -5.34
N GLU A 155 5.70 21.23 -6.48
CA GLU A 155 5.04 22.00 -7.56
C GLU A 155 3.76 22.70 -7.08
N ASP A 156 2.97 22.02 -6.25
CA ASP A 156 1.73 22.56 -5.67
C ASP A 156 1.99 23.59 -4.52
N GLY A 157 3.24 23.83 -4.12
CA GLY A 157 3.58 24.66 -2.97
C GLY A 157 3.10 24.10 -1.63
N LYS A 158 2.86 22.77 -1.56
CA LYS A 158 2.39 22.06 -0.36
C LYS A 158 3.50 21.30 0.36
N ALA A 159 4.73 21.39 -0.15
CA ALA A 159 5.88 20.78 0.50
C ALA A 159 6.28 21.58 1.74
N HIS A 160 6.68 20.87 2.79
CA HIS A 160 7.17 21.49 4.01
C HIS A 160 8.26 20.63 4.63
N ARG A 161 9.19 21.26 5.34
CA ARG A 161 10.21 20.63 6.15
C ARG A 161 9.90 20.85 7.62
N ILE A 162 10.04 19.78 8.42
CA ILE A 162 9.71 19.81 9.85
C ILE A 162 10.98 19.57 10.65
N ASP A 163 11.22 20.40 11.67
CA ASP A 163 12.35 20.25 12.58
C ASP A 163 12.12 19.06 13.55
N MET A 164 12.34 17.88 13.02
CA MET A 164 12.29 16.60 13.73
C MET A 164 13.40 15.68 13.20
N PRO A 165 14.67 15.93 13.55
CA PRO A 165 15.83 15.28 12.90
C PRO A 165 15.90 13.77 13.10
N ALA A 166 15.28 13.22 14.15
CA ALA A 166 15.26 11.79 14.42
C ALA A 166 14.09 11.06 13.74
N GLN A 167 13.17 11.79 13.09
CA GLN A 167 11.96 11.22 12.48
C GLN A 167 12.27 10.59 11.13
N ILE A 168 12.01 9.29 11.03
CA ILE A 168 12.26 8.49 9.83
C ILE A 168 10.96 7.86 9.34
N PHE A 169 10.82 7.76 8.02
CA PHE A 169 9.69 7.11 7.37
C PHE A 169 10.19 6.07 6.36
N SER A 170 9.65 4.88 6.43
CA SER A 170 9.73 3.92 5.34
C SER A 170 8.73 4.26 4.25
N ARG A 171 9.07 3.94 3.00
CA ARG A 171 8.27 4.21 1.81
C ARG A 171 8.26 3.02 0.87
N VAL A 172 7.41 3.08 -0.13
CA VAL A 172 7.41 2.13 -1.24
C VAL A 172 6.83 2.79 -2.49
N HIS A 173 7.46 2.57 -3.63
CA HIS A 173 6.89 2.97 -4.91
C HIS A 173 5.71 2.05 -5.27
N VAL A 174 4.65 2.60 -5.88
CA VAL A 174 3.45 1.83 -6.21
C VAL A 174 3.74 0.64 -7.14
N ASP A 175 4.68 0.78 -8.10
CA ASP A 175 5.05 -0.31 -9.00
C ASP A 175 5.78 -1.45 -8.26
N ASP A 176 6.48 -1.14 -7.17
CA ASP A 176 7.12 -2.13 -6.31
C ASP A 176 6.08 -2.90 -5.47
N ILE A 177 4.97 -2.26 -5.10
CA ILE A 177 3.84 -2.98 -4.49
C ILE A 177 3.22 -3.94 -5.51
N VAL A 178 3.00 -3.48 -6.75
CA VAL A 178 2.44 -4.29 -7.83
C VAL A 178 3.31 -5.53 -8.07
N SER A 179 4.63 -5.35 -8.20
CA SER A 179 5.56 -6.46 -8.42
C SER A 179 5.62 -7.43 -7.23
N ALA A 180 5.52 -6.93 -5.98
CA ALA A 180 5.48 -7.77 -4.79
C ALA A 180 4.19 -8.62 -4.71
N VAL A 181 3.04 -8.04 -5.04
CA VAL A 181 1.76 -8.77 -5.09
C VAL A 181 1.82 -9.86 -6.16
N ILE A 182 2.33 -9.55 -7.35
CA ILE A 182 2.47 -10.53 -8.44
C ILE A 182 3.46 -11.65 -8.07
N ALA A 183 4.58 -11.31 -7.43
CA ALA A 183 5.55 -12.30 -6.96
C ALA A 183 4.97 -13.26 -5.91
N ALA A 184 3.95 -12.83 -5.17
CA ALA A 184 3.29 -13.66 -4.17
C ALA A 184 2.24 -14.64 -4.75
N PHE A 185 1.88 -14.57 -6.03
CA PHE A 185 0.91 -15.50 -6.63
C PHE A 185 1.40 -16.96 -6.58
N ASP A 186 2.70 -17.15 -6.77
CA ASP A 186 3.34 -18.46 -6.70
C ASP A 186 4.19 -18.64 -5.43
N GLY A 187 4.17 -17.63 -4.53
CA GLY A 187 4.93 -17.63 -3.29
C GLY A 187 4.16 -18.24 -2.11
N PRO A 188 4.85 -18.50 -0.98
CA PRO A 188 4.17 -18.95 0.23
C PRO A 188 3.26 -17.88 0.79
N ALA A 189 2.12 -18.31 1.35
CA ALA A 189 1.24 -17.43 2.11
C ALA A 189 1.91 -16.85 3.35
N GLY A 190 1.35 -15.77 3.88
CA GLY A 190 1.82 -15.13 5.11
C GLY A 190 1.87 -13.62 5.04
N VAL A 191 2.44 -13.01 6.06
CA VAL A 191 2.58 -11.55 6.16
C VAL A 191 3.90 -11.11 5.56
N TYR A 192 3.88 -10.02 4.79
CA TYR A 192 5.03 -9.44 4.12
C TYR A 192 5.07 -7.93 4.28
N ASN A 193 6.17 -7.41 4.77
CA ASN A 193 6.45 -5.97 4.69
C ASN A 193 6.97 -5.65 3.28
N VAL A 194 6.33 -4.70 2.61
CA VAL A 194 6.73 -4.26 1.26
C VAL A 194 7.15 -2.80 1.34
N ALA A 195 8.45 -2.57 1.43
CA ALA A 195 9.08 -1.26 1.57
C ALA A 195 10.31 -1.17 0.67
N ASP A 196 10.77 0.06 0.38
CA ASP A 196 12.10 0.28 -0.17
C ASP A 196 13.21 -0.07 0.86
N ASP A 197 14.46 0.01 0.45
CA ASP A 197 15.61 -0.42 1.28
C ASP A 197 16.13 0.68 2.21
N VAL A 198 15.77 1.95 1.97
CA VAL A 198 16.37 3.10 2.63
C VAL A 198 15.31 4.01 3.25
N PRO A 199 14.88 3.72 4.50
CA PRO A 199 14.05 4.66 5.25
C PRO A 199 14.76 6.01 5.37
N ALA A 200 14.02 7.11 5.16
CA ALA A 200 14.58 8.45 5.16
C ALA A 200 13.64 9.46 5.84
N SER A 201 14.18 10.60 6.26
CA SER A 201 13.36 11.69 6.78
C SER A 201 12.43 12.25 5.69
N GLN A 202 11.36 12.93 6.09
CA GLN A 202 10.53 13.65 5.12
C GLN A 202 11.28 14.83 4.53
N ASN A 203 12.18 15.46 5.31
CA ASN A 203 12.99 16.59 4.84
C ASN A 203 13.89 16.17 3.69
N ASP A 204 14.67 15.08 3.84
CA ASP A 204 15.57 14.59 2.77
C ASP A 204 14.79 14.35 1.46
N VAL A 205 13.56 13.84 1.55
CA VAL A 205 12.73 13.56 0.37
C VAL A 205 12.23 14.84 -0.29
N ILE A 206 11.84 15.85 0.49
CA ILE A 206 11.40 17.15 -0.03
C ILE A 206 12.59 17.92 -0.62
N GLU A 207 13.71 17.95 0.09
CA GLU A 207 14.94 18.59 -0.38
C GLU A 207 15.39 18.01 -1.73
N TYR A 208 15.44 16.69 -1.83
CA TYR A 208 15.78 16.03 -3.08
C TYR A 208 14.77 16.31 -4.21
N ALA A 209 13.48 16.38 -3.90
CA ALA A 209 12.48 16.76 -4.90
C ALA A 209 12.63 18.21 -5.37
N CYS A 210 12.97 19.15 -4.46
CA CYS A 210 13.27 20.53 -4.81
C CYS A 210 14.50 20.62 -5.72
N ASP A 211 15.58 19.89 -5.38
CA ASP A 211 16.82 19.86 -6.18
C ASP A 211 16.55 19.36 -7.60
N LEU A 212 15.75 18.27 -7.74
CA LEU A 212 15.35 17.74 -9.04
C LEU A 212 14.55 18.73 -9.89
N LEU A 213 13.72 19.57 -9.25
CA LEU A 213 12.88 20.56 -9.91
C LEU A 213 13.55 21.92 -10.07
N GLY A 214 14.78 22.10 -9.53
CA GLY A 214 15.48 23.38 -9.51
C GLY A 214 14.75 24.45 -8.67
N GLN A 215 14.04 24.04 -7.62
CA GLN A 215 13.29 24.91 -6.72
C GLN A 215 14.01 25.08 -5.38
N GLU A 216 13.77 26.21 -4.71
CA GLU A 216 14.28 26.44 -3.36
C GLU A 216 13.63 25.52 -2.34
N TRP A 217 14.39 25.13 -1.33
CA TRP A 217 13.87 24.32 -0.24
C TRP A 217 12.89 25.12 0.62
N PRO A 218 11.74 24.57 0.98
CA PRO A 218 10.81 25.22 1.92
C PRO A 218 11.52 25.52 3.25
N PRO A 219 11.09 26.54 4.00
CA PRO A 219 11.68 26.82 5.30
C PRO A 219 11.49 25.65 6.26
N LEU A 220 12.46 25.42 7.14
CA LEU A 220 12.36 24.47 8.23
C LEU A 220 11.41 25.03 9.28
N MET A 221 10.37 24.31 9.63
CA MET A 221 9.31 24.75 10.55
C MET A 221 9.18 23.77 11.73
N THR A 222 8.70 24.29 12.85
CA THR A 222 8.24 23.41 13.93
C THR A 222 6.97 22.64 13.51
N LEU A 223 6.71 21.50 14.13
CA LEU A 223 5.51 20.71 13.87
C LEU A 223 4.22 21.53 14.07
N ASP A 224 4.21 22.44 15.04
CA ASP A 224 3.07 23.33 15.32
C ASP A 224 2.94 24.46 14.31
N GLY A 225 4.06 25.02 13.86
CA GLY A 225 4.10 26.11 12.90
C GLY A 225 3.74 25.71 11.47
N ALA A 226 3.78 24.42 11.15
CA ALA A 226 3.58 23.92 9.78
C ALA A 226 2.11 23.83 9.33
N GLY A 227 1.13 24.14 10.19
CA GLY A 227 -0.29 24.14 9.83
C GLY A 227 -0.84 22.80 9.36
N LEU A 228 -0.21 21.69 9.79
CA LEU A 228 -0.58 20.34 9.36
C LEU A 228 -1.98 19.93 9.82
N SER A 229 -2.72 19.24 8.96
CA SER A 229 -3.98 18.61 9.37
C SER A 229 -3.74 17.59 10.51
N PRO A 230 -4.74 17.28 11.34
CA PRO A 230 -4.61 16.26 12.39
C PRO A 230 -4.13 14.91 11.87
N MET A 231 -4.55 14.52 10.67
CA MET A 231 -4.11 13.30 10.00
C MET A 231 -2.61 13.38 9.67
N ALA A 232 -2.14 14.47 9.09
CA ALA A 232 -0.73 14.65 8.73
C ALA A 232 0.16 14.71 9.98
N ARG A 233 -0.25 15.42 11.04
CA ARG A 233 0.44 15.43 12.34
C ARG A 233 0.57 14.01 12.90
N GLY A 234 -0.48 13.22 12.74
CA GLY A 234 -0.49 11.85 13.19
C GLY A 234 0.62 10.98 12.61
N PHE A 235 1.13 11.26 11.41
CA PHE A 235 2.28 10.53 10.86
C PHE A 235 3.58 10.80 11.61
N TYR A 236 3.73 11.99 12.19
CA TYR A 236 4.91 12.36 12.98
C TYR A 236 4.89 11.85 14.42
N ALA A 237 3.80 11.26 14.87
CA ALA A 237 3.69 10.68 16.22
C ALA A 237 4.21 9.25 16.31
N GLU A 238 4.55 8.61 15.20
CA GLU A 238 5.07 7.25 15.16
C GLU A 238 6.34 7.22 14.31
N ASN A 239 7.38 6.57 14.83
CA ASN A 239 8.68 6.44 14.16
C ASN A 239 9.09 4.97 14.13
N ARG A 240 9.33 4.44 12.93
CA ARG A 240 9.76 3.06 12.71
C ARG A 240 10.45 2.88 11.38
N ARG A 241 11.36 1.92 11.33
CA ARG A 241 12.00 1.44 10.10
C ARG A 241 11.47 0.06 9.76
N ILE A 242 11.10 -0.16 8.50
CA ILE A 242 10.45 -1.40 8.05
C ILE A 242 11.46 -2.26 7.31
N SER A 243 11.67 -3.48 7.80
CA SER A 243 12.47 -4.51 7.12
C SER A 243 11.62 -5.21 6.06
N ASN A 244 12.13 -5.29 4.83
CA ASN A 244 11.52 -5.99 3.70
C ASN A 244 12.19 -7.35 3.41
N MET A 245 13.08 -7.79 4.30
CA MET A 245 13.95 -8.96 4.07
C MET A 245 13.18 -10.26 3.88
N LYS A 246 12.01 -10.41 4.52
CA LYS A 246 11.16 -11.59 4.36
C LYS A 246 10.59 -11.67 2.95
N ALA A 247 10.05 -10.58 2.40
CA ALA A 247 9.55 -10.52 1.04
C ALA A 247 10.67 -10.84 0.03
N LYS A 248 11.85 -10.26 0.19
CA LYS A 248 13.02 -10.55 -0.65
C LYS A 248 13.37 -12.03 -0.64
N ARG A 249 13.44 -12.63 0.54
CA ARG A 249 13.89 -14.04 0.70
C ARG A 249 12.85 -15.05 0.23
N LEU A 250 11.57 -14.84 0.56
CA LEU A 250 10.54 -15.86 0.34
C LEU A 250 9.80 -15.70 -0.99
N LEU A 251 9.64 -14.46 -1.48
CA LEU A 251 8.99 -14.19 -2.75
C LEU A 251 9.98 -13.99 -3.89
N GLY A 252 11.29 -13.96 -3.61
CA GLY A 252 12.30 -13.59 -4.62
C GLY A 252 12.12 -12.16 -5.14
N TRP A 253 11.35 -11.36 -4.43
CA TRP A 253 11.05 -9.99 -4.81
C TRP A 253 12.17 -9.04 -4.41
N THR A 254 12.42 -8.06 -5.26
CA THR A 254 13.36 -6.95 -4.96
C THR A 254 12.72 -5.66 -5.47
N PRO A 255 12.71 -4.57 -4.69
CA PRO A 255 12.18 -3.30 -5.17
C PRO A 255 12.97 -2.81 -6.38
N LYS A 256 12.28 -2.38 -7.43
CA LYS A 256 12.86 -1.71 -8.58
C LYS A 256 13.47 -0.37 -8.20
N TYR A 257 12.85 0.30 -7.24
CA TYR A 257 13.31 1.57 -6.69
C TYR A 257 13.78 1.33 -5.25
N ALA A 258 15.07 1.06 -5.11
CA ALA A 258 15.67 0.72 -3.81
C ALA A 258 15.61 1.87 -2.78
N ASP A 259 15.45 3.11 -3.24
CA ASP A 259 15.23 4.28 -2.42
C ASP A 259 14.37 5.34 -3.12
N TYR A 260 13.97 6.36 -2.37
CA TYR A 260 13.14 7.46 -2.88
C TYR A 260 13.85 8.27 -3.98
N ARG A 261 15.19 8.33 -4.02
CA ARG A 261 15.95 9.08 -5.04
C ARG A 261 15.76 8.44 -6.40
N GLN A 262 15.91 7.12 -6.48
CA GLN A 262 15.67 6.37 -7.71
C GLN A 262 14.22 6.54 -8.18
N GLY A 263 13.26 6.41 -7.26
CA GLY A 263 11.84 6.56 -7.57
C GLY A 263 11.48 7.97 -8.06
N LEU A 264 11.92 9.02 -7.37
CA LEU A 264 11.63 10.41 -7.77
C LEU A 264 12.31 10.79 -9.09
N SER A 265 13.57 10.36 -9.30
CA SER A 265 14.27 10.58 -10.56
C SER A 265 13.55 9.91 -11.74
N ALA A 266 13.09 8.67 -11.55
CA ALA A 266 12.33 7.96 -12.58
C ALA A 266 10.98 8.63 -12.86
N LEU A 267 10.28 9.13 -11.83
CA LEU A 267 9.03 9.87 -12.00
C LEU A 267 9.23 11.16 -12.80
N LEU A 268 10.29 11.91 -12.52
CA LEU A 268 10.61 13.13 -13.27
C LEU A 268 10.97 12.81 -14.72
N ALA A 269 11.80 11.79 -14.95
CA ALA A 269 12.19 11.39 -16.29
C ALA A 269 10.98 10.95 -17.15
N ALA A 270 10.02 10.24 -16.55
CA ALA A 270 8.80 9.81 -17.24
C ALA A 270 7.92 10.98 -17.73
N ARG A 271 7.96 12.13 -17.05
CA ARG A 271 7.21 13.34 -17.45
C ARG A 271 7.79 14.00 -18.71
N ALA A 272 9.10 13.85 -18.96
CA ALA A 272 9.77 14.46 -20.10
C ALA A 272 9.50 13.72 -21.44
N VAL A 273 8.84 12.56 -21.39
CA VAL A 273 8.55 11.70 -22.55
C VAL A 273 7.12 11.89 -23.07
N ILE A 274 6.29 12.64 -22.34
CA ILE A 274 4.91 12.99 -22.73
C ILE A 274 4.90 14.39 -23.33
#